data_6920da2baae64e35f2eff17df7d318b0
#
_entry.id   6920da2baae64e35f2eff17df7d318b0
#
_cell.length_a   1.000
_cell.length_b   1.000
_cell.length_c   1.000
_cell.angle_alpha   90.00
_cell.angle_beta   90.00
_cell.angle_gamma   90.00
#
_symmetry.space_group_name_H-M   'P 1'
#
loop_
_entity.id
_entity.type
_entity.pdbx_description
1 polymer ?
#
loop_
_entity_poly.entity_id
_entity_poly.type
_entity_poly.pdbx_seq_one_letter_code
_entity_poly.pdbx_strand_id
1 'polypeptide(L)'
;VERSRGLGDVYKRQVYMLSRRNISRLDVVEYISHGKNTAVETEESVEESPKEKESHPEFLTNLNNLAKDGEIDPLIGRTDTLARLFQVLGRRRKNNPILVGESGVGKTAIAEGLAKAIADGKAPEIFNEYQVMSLDVGSLVAGTKYRGDFEKKMKSMMDYLKKSEKIILFVDEIHTIIGAGSASGGALD
;
A
#
# COMPACT_ATOMS: atom_id res chain seq x y z
N VAL A 1 36.76 42.52 12.03
CA VAL A 1 37.01 41.08 12.24
C VAL A 1 35.86 40.46 13.07
N GLU A 2 34.64 40.49 12.56
CA GLU A 2 33.48 39.92 13.29
C GLU A 2 32.51 39.06 12.48
N ARG A 3 32.93 38.51 11.33
CA ARG A 3 32.01 37.72 10.47
C ARG A 3 32.29 36.20 10.39
N SER A 4 33.26 35.64 11.09
CA SER A 4 33.60 34.21 10.98
C SER A 4 33.31 33.37 12.23
N ARG A 5 32.78 33.94 13.30
CA ARG A 5 32.47 33.20 14.55
C ARG A 5 31.10 32.49 14.55
N GLY A 6 30.17 32.91 13.71
CA GLY A 6 28.78 32.39 13.76
C GLY A 6 28.56 30.98 13.21
N LEU A 7 29.26 30.59 12.13
CA LEU A 7 29.03 29.28 11.49
C LEU A 7 29.63 28.11 12.26
N GLY A 8 30.81 28.32 12.87
CA GLY A 8 31.48 27.26 13.67
C GLY A 8 30.70 26.91 14.97
N ASP A 9 30.06 27.91 15.59
CA ASP A 9 29.31 27.69 16.82
C ASP A 9 27.92 27.08 16.58
N VAL A 10 27.28 27.39 15.44
CA VAL A 10 26.03 26.73 15.00
C VAL A 10 26.30 25.25 14.69
N TYR A 11 27.39 24.94 13.99
CA TYR A 11 27.78 23.56 13.67
C TYR A 11 28.07 22.73 14.93
N LYS A 12 28.82 23.28 15.89
CA LYS A 12 29.12 22.64 17.17
C LYS A 12 27.85 22.37 17.97
N ARG A 13 26.90 23.29 17.94
CA ARG A 13 25.63 23.17 18.65
C ARG A 13 24.73 22.10 18.05
N GLN A 14 24.72 21.98 16.72
CA GLN A 14 24.02 20.90 16.00
C GLN A 14 24.61 19.52 16.29
N VAL A 15 25.93 19.39 16.24
CA VAL A 15 26.62 18.14 16.57
C VAL A 15 26.38 17.75 18.03
N TYR A 16 26.41 18.72 18.97
CA TYR A 16 26.11 18.47 20.38
C TYR A 16 24.67 18.01 20.60
N MET A 17 23.68 18.56 19.88
CA MET A 17 22.28 18.14 19.98
C MET A 17 22.07 16.73 19.42
N LEU A 18 22.75 16.35 18.35
CA LEU A 18 22.68 15.02 17.76
C LEU A 18 23.33 13.97 18.68
N SER A 19 24.51 14.27 19.24
CA SER A 19 25.17 13.37 20.18
C SER A 19 24.41 13.18 21.50
N ARG A 20 23.65 14.20 21.96
CA ARG A 20 22.78 14.07 23.15
C ARG A 20 21.59 13.14 22.93
N ARG A 21 21.24 12.85 21.67
CA ARG A 21 20.19 11.90 21.27
C ARG A 21 20.75 10.56 20.78
N ASN A 22 22.02 10.26 21.08
CA ASN A 22 22.74 9.06 20.62
C ASN A 22 22.74 8.89 19.07
N ILE A 23 22.62 9.99 18.34
CA ILE A 23 22.70 9.96 16.88
C ILE A 23 24.15 10.21 16.48
N SER A 24 24.78 9.21 15.89
CA SER A 24 26.15 9.32 15.39
C SER A 24 26.20 9.96 14.00
N ARG A 25 27.40 10.38 13.60
CA ARG A 25 27.62 10.92 12.25
C ARG A 25 27.31 9.87 11.17
N LEU A 26 27.55 8.60 11.45
CA LEU A 26 27.25 7.48 10.56
C LEU A 26 25.73 7.34 10.35
N ASP A 27 24.94 7.45 11.40
CA ASP A 27 23.48 7.34 11.33
C ASP A 27 22.87 8.43 10.44
N VAL A 28 23.43 9.65 10.50
CA VAL A 28 23.01 10.77 9.65
C VAL A 28 23.37 10.52 8.19
N VAL A 29 24.56 10.00 7.92
CA VAL A 29 25.00 9.68 6.55
C VAL A 29 24.18 8.52 5.99
N GLU A 30 23.88 7.50 6.78
CA GLU A 30 23.10 6.34 6.41
C GLU A 30 21.62 6.73 6.15
N TYR A 31 21.07 7.62 6.98
CA TYR A 31 19.73 8.20 6.74
C TYR A 31 19.64 8.98 5.44
N ILE A 32 20.66 9.81 5.13
CA ILE A 32 20.68 10.60 3.89
C ILE A 32 20.91 9.71 2.66
N SER A 33 21.70 8.64 2.76
CA SER A 33 22.06 7.78 1.64
C SER A 33 21.04 6.68 1.35
N HIS A 34 20.33 6.18 2.36
CA HIS A 34 19.46 5.01 2.25
C HIS A 34 18.02 5.21 2.75
N GLY A 35 17.69 6.39 3.30
CA GLY A 35 16.32 6.73 3.74
C GLY A 35 15.75 5.81 4.83
N LYS A 36 16.58 5.09 5.57
CA LYS A 36 16.14 4.18 6.63
C LYS A 36 16.25 4.82 8.00
N ASN A 37 15.13 4.89 8.72
CA ASN A 37 15.09 5.24 10.14
C ASN A 37 15.68 4.08 10.97
N THR A 38 16.93 4.17 11.37
CA THR A 38 17.45 3.43 12.52
C THR A 38 17.29 4.29 13.77
N ALA A 39 16.11 4.26 14.38
CA ALA A 39 15.93 4.77 15.72
C ALA A 39 16.44 3.72 16.70
N VAL A 40 17.43 4.14 17.51
CA VAL A 40 18.03 3.38 18.61
C VAL A 40 16.95 3.02 19.62
N GLU A 41 16.79 1.73 19.85
CA GLU A 41 16.00 1.15 20.93
C GLU A 41 16.64 1.50 22.28
N THR A 42 15.93 2.29 23.09
CA THR A 42 16.17 2.36 24.53
C THR A 42 15.06 1.53 25.18
N GLU A 43 15.49 0.48 25.87
CA GLU A 43 14.66 -0.42 26.65
C GLU A 43 13.87 0.36 27.70
N GLU A 44 12.55 0.39 27.58
CA GLU A 44 11.61 0.39 28.70
C GLU A 44 10.39 -0.42 28.29
N SER A 45 10.23 -1.50 29.01
CA SER A 45 9.22 -2.52 28.89
C SER A 45 7.80 -1.98 28.98
N VAL A 46 7.08 -2.01 27.87
CA VAL A 46 5.62 -2.23 27.84
C VAL A 46 5.38 -3.28 26.75
N GLU A 47 4.89 -4.44 27.17
CA GLU A 47 4.48 -5.53 26.28
C GLU A 47 3.31 -5.06 25.40
N GLU A 48 3.62 -4.50 24.21
CA GLU A 48 2.72 -4.54 23.09
C GLU A 48 3.22 -5.65 22.17
N SER A 49 2.37 -6.65 22.00
CA SER A 49 2.54 -7.76 21.08
C SER A 49 3.03 -7.27 19.71
N PRO A 50 4.02 -7.91 19.07
CA PRO A 50 4.45 -7.55 17.74
C PRO A 50 3.28 -7.78 16.79
N LYS A 51 2.71 -6.69 16.27
CA LYS A 51 1.88 -6.76 15.08
C LYS A 51 2.80 -7.30 13.98
N GLU A 52 2.66 -8.55 13.64
CA GLU A 52 3.23 -9.12 12.44
C GLU A 52 2.87 -8.21 11.28
N LYS A 53 3.84 -7.41 10.82
CA LYS A 53 3.72 -6.71 9.55
C LYS A 53 3.73 -7.81 8.50
N GLU A 54 2.54 -8.25 8.09
CA GLU A 54 2.38 -9.10 6.92
C GLU A 54 3.06 -8.37 5.76
N SER A 55 4.22 -8.86 5.36
CA SER A 55 5.00 -8.30 4.26
C SER A 55 4.32 -8.66 2.94
N HIS A 56 3.38 -7.83 2.54
CA HIS A 56 2.80 -7.92 1.20
C HIS A 56 3.74 -7.27 0.16
N PRO A 57 3.69 -7.69 -1.11
CA PRO A 57 4.46 -7.07 -2.18
C PRO A 57 4.19 -5.56 -2.31
N GLU A 58 5.21 -4.77 -2.67
CA GLU A 58 5.14 -3.30 -2.76
C GLU A 58 4.05 -2.76 -3.69
N PHE A 59 3.61 -3.55 -4.66
CA PHE A 59 2.53 -3.21 -5.59
C PHE A 59 1.13 -3.57 -5.08
N LEU A 60 1.01 -4.09 -3.85
CA LEU A 60 -0.26 -4.37 -3.18
C LEU A 60 -0.41 -3.48 -1.95
N THR A 61 -1.52 -2.79 -1.83
CA THR A 61 -1.84 -1.95 -0.67
C THR A 61 -3.04 -2.52 0.08
N ASN A 62 -2.92 -2.72 1.38
CA ASN A 62 -4.02 -3.19 2.22
C ASN A 62 -4.95 -2.03 2.60
N LEU A 63 -6.13 -1.97 1.96
CA LEU A 63 -7.11 -0.92 2.22
C LEU A 63 -7.76 -1.02 3.60
N ASN A 64 -7.84 -2.22 4.20
CA ASN A 64 -8.39 -2.35 5.56
C ASN A 64 -7.47 -1.68 6.60
N ASN A 65 -6.14 -1.73 6.40
CA ASN A 65 -5.19 -1.05 7.28
C ASN A 65 -5.34 0.47 7.14
N LEU A 66 -5.38 0.99 5.91
CA LEU A 66 -5.63 2.43 5.67
C LEU A 66 -6.96 2.89 6.28
N ALA A 67 -7.99 2.05 6.22
CA ALA A 67 -9.27 2.35 6.84
C ALA A 67 -9.20 2.44 8.37
N LYS A 68 -8.41 1.53 9.01
CA LYS A 68 -8.19 1.53 10.48
C LYS A 68 -7.36 2.73 10.92
N ASP A 69 -6.38 3.13 10.10
CA ASP A 69 -5.51 4.28 10.37
C ASP A 69 -6.21 5.63 10.10
N GLY A 70 -7.45 5.58 9.57
CA GLY A 70 -8.27 6.77 9.32
C GLY A 70 -7.91 7.50 8.02
N GLU A 71 -7.12 6.89 7.15
CA GLU A 71 -6.71 7.47 5.88
C GLU A 71 -7.78 7.37 4.78
N ILE A 72 -8.86 6.60 5.02
CA ILE A 72 -9.96 6.43 4.08
C ILE A 72 -11.17 7.25 4.52
N ASP A 73 -11.64 8.12 3.63
CA ASP A 73 -12.84 8.90 3.83
C ASP A 73 -14.12 8.05 3.87
N PRO A 74 -15.15 8.47 4.62
CA PRO A 74 -16.43 7.76 4.65
C PRO A 74 -17.14 7.84 3.30
N LEU A 75 -17.60 6.70 2.80
CA LEU A 75 -18.39 6.64 1.56
C LEU A 75 -19.81 7.18 1.81
N ILE A 76 -20.16 8.28 1.15
CA ILE A 76 -21.44 8.94 1.29
C ILE A 76 -22.36 8.62 0.11
N GLY A 77 -23.62 8.25 0.40
CA GLY A 77 -24.68 8.14 -0.62
C GLY A 77 -24.56 6.95 -1.58
N ARG A 78 -23.75 5.92 -1.25
CA ARG A 78 -23.53 4.72 -2.08
C ARG A 78 -23.83 3.40 -1.38
N THR A 79 -24.72 3.41 -0.38
CA THR A 79 -25.07 2.23 0.43
C THR A 79 -25.64 1.10 -0.43
N ASP A 80 -26.51 1.40 -1.40
CA ASP A 80 -27.11 0.40 -2.28
C ASP A 80 -26.06 -0.27 -3.19
N THR A 81 -25.10 0.52 -3.68
CA THR A 81 -23.99 0.01 -4.49
C THR A 81 -23.11 -0.94 -3.68
N LEU A 82 -22.82 -0.57 -2.42
CA LEU A 82 -22.03 -1.40 -1.51
C LEU A 82 -22.78 -2.69 -1.15
N ALA A 83 -24.07 -2.62 -0.85
CA ALA A 83 -24.91 -3.78 -0.59
C ALA A 83 -24.93 -4.73 -1.79
N ARG A 84 -25.05 -4.18 -3.01
CA ARG A 84 -24.99 -4.95 -4.24
C ARG A 84 -23.63 -5.61 -4.45
N LEU A 85 -22.55 -4.91 -4.12
CA LEU A 85 -21.19 -5.42 -4.22
C LEU A 85 -21.00 -6.63 -3.30
N PHE A 86 -21.41 -6.54 -2.04
CA PHE A 86 -21.38 -7.67 -1.10
C PHE A 86 -22.21 -8.85 -1.59
N GLN A 87 -23.39 -8.61 -2.16
CA GLN A 87 -24.23 -9.68 -2.73
C GLN A 87 -23.53 -10.40 -3.89
N VAL A 88 -22.80 -9.69 -4.75
CA VAL A 88 -22.07 -10.30 -5.86
C VAL A 88 -20.87 -11.06 -5.36
N LEU A 89 -20.06 -10.47 -4.48
CA LEU A 89 -18.87 -11.10 -3.88
C LEU A 89 -19.22 -12.36 -3.09
N GLY A 90 -20.37 -12.42 -2.43
CA GLY A 90 -20.86 -13.57 -1.66
C GLY A 90 -21.40 -14.74 -2.50
N ARG A 91 -21.41 -14.65 -3.83
CA ARG A 91 -21.87 -15.73 -4.69
C ARG A 91 -20.85 -16.87 -4.73
N ARG A 92 -21.31 -18.09 -4.90
CA ARG A 92 -20.43 -19.27 -5.11
C ARG A 92 -19.74 -19.25 -6.48
N ARG A 93 -20.36 -18.66 -7.50
CA ARG A 93 -19.84 -18.54 -8.87
C ARG A 93 -20.14 -17.16 -9.40
N LYS A 94 -19.30 -16.66 -10.34
CA LYS A 94 -19.43 -15.32 -10.93
C LYS A 94 -19.46 -14.23 -9.85
N ASN A 95 -18.56 -14.36 -8.89
CA ASN A 95 -18.42 -13.49 -7.74
C ASN A 95 -17.47 -12.30 -7.97
N ASN A 96 -16.99 -12.10 -9.19
CA ASN A 96 -16.10 -10.98 -9.54
C ASN A 96 -16.94 -9.83 -10.13
N PRO A 97 -17.24 -8.79 -9.36
CA PRO A 97 -17.95 -7.60 -9.85
C PRO A 97 -17.03 -6.72 -10.69
N ILE A 98 -17.60 -6.07 -11.68
CA ILE A 98 -16.94 -5.01 -12.45
C ILE A 98 -17.69 -3.70 -12.19
N LEU A 99 -16.96 -2.67 -11.79
CA LEU A 99 -17.47 -1.31 -11.62
C LEU A 99 -17.29 -0.55 -12.94
N VAL A 100 -18.39 -0.22 -13.58
CA VAL A 100 -18.40 0.50 -14.86
C VAL A 100 -18.94 1.91 -14.64
N GLY A 101 -18.27 2.89 -15.23
CA GLY A 101 -18.66 4.29 -15.15
C GLY A 101 -17.59 5.21 -15.71
N GLU A 102 -17.93 6.47 -15.93
CA GLU A 102 -17.00 7.50 -16.40
C GLU A 102 -15.87 7.75 -15.40
N SER A 103 -14.80 8.41 -15.84
CA SER A 103 -13.73 8.81 -14.95
C SER A 103 -14.25 9.79 -13.87
N GLY A 104 -13.76 9.67 -12.65
CA GLY A 104 -14.13 10.57 -11.55
C GLY A 104 -15.47 10.28 -10.86
N VAL A 105 -16.26 9.29 -11.27
CA VAL A 105 -17.55 8.96 -10.63
C VAL A 105 -17.42 8.24 -9.28
N GLY A 106 -16.19 8.00 -8.81
CA GLY A 106 -15.91 7.40 -7.49
C GLY A 106 -15.85 5.88 -7.49
N LYS A 107 -15.37 5.23 -8.55
CA LYS A 107 -15.16 3.76 -8.58
C LYS A 107 -14.18 3.30 -7.51
N THR A 108 -13.06 3.99 -7.36
CA THR A 108 -12.04 3.73 -6.33
C THR A 108 -12.60 3.95 -4.93
N ALA A 109 -13.38 5.02 -4.71
CA ALA A 109 -14.04 5.27 -3.44
C ALA A 109 -15.01 4.15 -3.01
N ILE A 110 -15.59 3.41 -3.96
CA ILE A 110 -16.44 2.25 -3.65
C ILE A 110 -15.58 1.10 -3.08
N ALA A 111 -14.38 0.86 -3.63
CA ALA A 111 -13.47 -0.16 -3.11
C ALA A 111 -12.92 0.21 -1.72
N GLU A 112 -12.59 1.47 -1.51
CA GLU A 112 -12.20 2.03 -0.20
C GLU A 112 -13.34 1.92 0.81
N GLY A 113 -14.56 2.26 0.40
CA GLY A 113 -15.77 2.11 1.22
C GLY A 113 -16.08 0.65 1.58
N LEU A 114 -15.78 -0.31 0.68
CA LEU A 114 -15.86 -1.74 0.96
C LEU A 114 -14.89 -2.13 2.07
N ALA A 115 -13.62 -1.74 1.95
CA ALA A 115 -12.59 -2.00 2.95
C ALA A 115 -12.95 -1.39 4.32
N LYS A 116 -13.44 -0.14 4.29
CA LYS A 116 -13.89 0.56 5.50
C LYS A 116 -15.09 -0.13 6.15
N ALA A 117 -16.07 -0.58 5.37
CA ALA A 117 -17.22 -1.32 5.91
C ALA A 117 -16.80 -2.63 6.57
N ILE A 118 -15.81 -3.34 6.02
CA ILE A 118 -15.23 -4.54 6.62
C ILE A 118 -14.46 -4.18 7.91
N ALA A 119 -13.61 -3.17 7.88
CA ALA A 119 -12.81 -2.74 9.01
C ALA A 119 -13.66 -2.25 10.18
N ASP A 120 -14.78 -1.54 9.90
CA ASP A 120 -15.74 -1.04 10.88
C ASP A 120 -16.73 -2.13 11.39
N GLY A 121 -16.67 -3.37 10.88
CA GLY A 121 -17.61 -4.43 11.21
C GLY A 121 -19.04 -4.20 10.70
N LYS A 122 -19.22 -3.33 9.69
CA LYS A 122 -20.53 -3.05 9.06
C LYS A 122 -20.82 -3.94 7.85
N ALA A 123 -19.86 -4.78 7.46
CA ALA A 123 -20.02 -5.77 6.41
C ALA A 123 -20.84 -6.98 6.88
N PRO A 124 -21.45 -7.77 5.96
CA PRO A 124 -22.01 -9.07 6.32
C PRO A 124 -20.95 -9.98 6.97
N GLU A 125 -21.35 -10.79 7.97
CA GLU A 125 -20.44 -11.62 8.79
C GLU A 125 -19.45 -12.47 7.98
N ILE A 126 -19.87 -12.95 6.82
CA ILE A 126 -19.02 -13.76 5.92
C ILE A 126 -17.76 -13.00 5.45
N PHE A 127 -17.75 -11.66 5.52
CA PHE A 127 -16.64 -10.81 5.07
C PHE A 127 -15.78 -10.28 6.21
N ASN A 128 -16.09 -10.55 7.49
CA ASN A 128 -15.38 -9.96 8.63
C ASN A 128 -13.87 -10.26 8.64
N GLU A 129 -13.45 -11.38 8.04
CA GLU A 129 -12.04 -11.77 7.97
C GLU A 129 -11.39 -11.49 6.61
N TYR A 130 -12.14 -10.87 5.70
CA TYR A 130 -11.60 -10.55 4.39
C TYR A 130 -10.74 -9.30 4.41
N GLN A 131 -9.66 -9.36 3.65
CA GLN A 131 -8.79 -8.22 3.39
C GLN A 131 -9.02 -7.71 1.95
N VAL A 132 -9.17 -6.42 1.81
CA VAL A 132 -9.26 -5.77 0.50
C VAL A 132 -7.88 -5.24 0.14
N MET A 133 -7.28 -5.82 -0.89
CA MET A 133 -5.98 -5.41 -1.41
C MET A 133 -6.17 -4.63 -2.69
N SER A 134 -5.60 -3.44 -2.78
CA SER A 134 -5.55 -2.64 -4.01
C SER A 134 -4.27 -2.95 -4.77
N LEU A 135 -4.40 -3.25 -6.07
CA LEU A 135 -3.27 -3.46 -6.95
C LEU A 135 -2.89 -2.14 -7.62
N ASP A 136 -1.67 -1.68 -7.38
CA ASP A 136 -1.05 -0.62 -8.16
C ASP A 136 -0.37 -1.21 -9.41
N VAL A 137 -1.05 -1.08 -10.53
CA VAL A 137 -0.56 -1.55 -11.83
C VAL A 137 0.67 -0.77 -12.28
N GLY A 138 0.77 0.52 -11.92
CA GLY A 138 1.92 1.36 -12.21
C GLY A 138 3.18 0.79 -11.55
N SER A 139 3.13 0.51 -10.26
CA SER A 139 4.24 -0.11 -9.51
C SER A 139 4.54 -1.54 -9.96
N LEU A 140 3.53 -2.29 -10.41
CA LEU A 140 3.74 -3.62 -10.98
C LEU A 140 4.58 -3.57 -12.26
N VAL A 141 4.32 -2.60 -13.14
CA VAL A 141 5.04 -2.40 -14.42
C VAL A 141 6.36 -1.65 -14.21
N ALA A 142 6.45 -0.78 -13.21
CA ALA A 142 7.64 0.01 -12.91
C ALA A 142 8.87 -0.89 -12.68
N GLY A 143 9.99 -0.52 -13.33
CA GLY A 143 11.25 -1.26 -13.23
C GLY A 143 11.31 -2.57 -14.03
N THR A 144 10.26 -2.94 -14.78
CA THR A 144 10.28 -4.08 -15.66
C THR A 144 10.84 -3.65 -17.04
N LYS A 145 12.12 -3.97 -17.30
CA LYS A 145 12.73 -3.70 -18.61
C LYS A 145 12.41 -4.79 -19.64
N TYR A 146 12.12 -5.98 -19.17
CA TYR A 146 11.86 -7.15 -19.98
C TYR A 146 10.53 -7.79 -19.59
N ARG A 147 9.86 -8.41 -20.56
CA ARG A 147 8.60 -9.15 -20.34
C ARG A 147 8.69 -10.17 -19.20
N GLY A 148 9.85 -10.84 -19.08
CA GLY A 148 10.07 -11.83 -18.02
C GLY A 148 10.06 -11.25 -16.60
N ASP A 149 10.38 -9.97 -16.42
CA ASP A 149 10.35 -9.33 -15.10
C ASP A 149 8.89 -9.06 -14.68
N PHE A 150 8.05 -8.62 -15.61
CA PHE A 150 6.62 -8.47 -15.39
C PHE A 150 5.95 -9.82 -15.05
N GLU A 151 6.28 -10.87 -15.82
CA GLU A 151 5.75 -12.22 -15.57
C GLU A 151 6.15 -12.74 -14.18
N LYS A 152 7.39 -12.47 -13.73
CA LYS A 152 7.86 -12.83 -12.37
C LYS A 152 7.09 -12.11 -11.28
N LYS A 153 6.90 -10.79 -11.42
CA LYS A 153 6.11 -9.99 -10.46
C LYS A 153 4.65 -10.47 -10.40
N MET A 154 4.04 -10.72 -11.56
CA MET A 154 2.68 -11.25 -11.66
C MET A 154 2.57 -12.62 -10.98
N LYS A 155 3.54 -13.50 -11.20
CA LYS A 155 3.58 -14.81 -10.54
C LYS A 155 3.72 -14.67 -9.02
N SER A 156 4.60 -13.81 -8.54
CA SER A 156 4.77 -13.52 -7.10
C SER A 156 3.46 -13.03 -6.46
N MET A 157 2.76 -12.12 -7.15
CA MET A 157 1.43 -11.67 -6.72
C MET A 157 0.43 -12.82 -6.62
N MET A 158 0.35 -13.65 -7.67
CA MET A 158 -0.57 -14.80 -7.68
C MET A 158 -0.25 -15.81 -6.58
N ASP A 159 1.03 -16.03 -6.31
CA ASP A 159 1.47 -16.95 -5.25
C ASP A 159 1.15 -16.38 -3.86
N TYR A 160 1.25 -15.05 -3.67
CA TYR A 160 0.82 -14.39 -2.45
C TYR A 160 -0.70 -14.51 -2.25
N LEU A 161 -1.49 -14.19 -3.28
CA LEU A 161 -2.95 -14.25 -3.21
C LEU A 161 -3.48 -15.68 -2.97
N LYS A 162 -2.81 -16.70 -3.49
CA LYS A 162 -3.17 -18.11 -3.26
C LYS A 162 -2.90 -18.59 -1.84
N LYS A 163 -1.91 -18.01 -1.16
CA LYS A 163 -1.59 -18.38 0.23
C LYS A 163 -2.61 -17.81 1.22
N SER A 164 -3.31 -16.76 0.84
CA SER A 164 -4.25 -16.07 1.69
C SER A 164 -5.67 -16.34 1.21
N GLU A 165 -6.43 -17.13 1.97
CA GLU A 165 -7.76 -17.63 1.54
C GLU A 165 -8.85 -16.55 1.50
N LYS A 166 -8.66 -15.38 2.16
CA LYS A 166 -9.70 -14.37 2.36
C LYS A 166 -9.25 -13.00 1.86
N ILE A 167 -8.85 -12.92 0.58
CA ILE A 167 -8.47 -11.66 -0.07
C ILE A 167 -9.48 -11.31 -1.17
N ILE A 168 -9.89 -10.04 -1.18
CA ILE A 168 -10.57 -9.39 -2.29
C ILE A 168 -9.53 -8.48 -2.96
N LEU A 169 -9.17 -8.79 -4.20
CA LEU A 169 -8.26 -7.96 -4.98
C LEU A 169 -9.06 -6.91 -5.74
N PHE A 170 -8.78 -5.65 -5.47
CA PHE A 170 -9.27 -4.52 -6.27
C PHE A 170 -8.22 -4.15 -7.31
N VAL A 171 -8.64 -4.09 -8.56
CA VAL A 171 -7.79 -3.67 -9.68
C VAL A 171 -8.43 -2.44 -10.31
N ASP A 172 -7.80 -1.29 -10.14
CA ASP A 172 -8.22 -0.09 -10.86
C ASP A 172 -7.69 -0.11 -12.29
N GLU A 173 -8.48 0.42 -13.23
CA GLU A 173 -8.09 0.52 -14.64
C GLU A 173 -7.54 -0.79 -15.24
N ILE A 174 -8.26 -1.89 -15.10
CA ILE A 174 -7.84 -3.25 -15.55
C ILE A 174 -7.32 -3.30 -17.00
N HIS A 175 -7.76 -2.37 -17.85
CA HIS A 175 -7.28 -2.25 -19.23
C HIS A 175 -5.77 -1.96 -19.33
N THR A 176 -5.16 -1.35 -18.31
CA THR A 176 -3.72 -1.07 -18.29
C THR A 176 -2.89 -2.35 -18.21
N ILE A 177 -3.37 -3.38 -17.53
CA ILE A 177 -2.71 -4.69 -17.46
C ILE A 177 -2.72 -5.37 -18.84
N ILE A 178 -3.83 -5.26 -19.57
CA ILE A 178 -3.98 -5.85 -20.90
C ILE A 178 -3.02 -5.16 -21.88
N GLY A 179 -2.92 -3.82 -21.80
CA GLY A 179 -1.98 -3.02 -22.59
C GLY A 179 -0.52 -3.35 -22.31
N ALA A 180 -0.14 -3.54 -21.06
CA ALA A 180 1.23 -3.87 -20.67
C ALA A 180 1.69 -5.24 -21.18
N GLY A 181 0.77 -6.21 -21.33
CA GLY A 181 1.06 -7.53 -21.90
C GLY A 181 1.21 -7.54 -23.42
N SER A 182 0.62 -6.58 -24.12
CA SER A 182 0.59 -6.52 -25.60
C SER A 182 1.66 -5.60 -26.21
N ALA A 183 2.24 -4.67 -25.44
CA ALA A 183 3.19 -3.68 -25.95
C ALA A 183 4.56 -4.25 -26.39
N SER A 184 4.81 -5.56 -26.26
CA SER A 184 6.06 -6.20 -26.72
C SER A 184 5.89 -7.07 -27.97
N GLY A 185 4.77 -6.99 -28.65
CA GLY A 185 4.45 -7.76 -29.87
C GLY A 185 4.20 -6.88 -31.08
N GLY A 186 5.03 -5.86 -31.31
CA GLY A 186 4.79 -4.95 -32.40
C GLY A 186 6.04 -4.63 -33.19
N ALA A 187 6.00 -4.97 -34.43
CA ALA A 187 6.84 -4.64 -35.55
C ALA A 187 7.84 -5.76 -35.93
N LEU A 188 7.28 -6.76 -36.58
CA LEU A 188 7.97 -7.48 -37.63
C LEU A 188 7.13 -7.26 -38.89
N ASP A 189 7.53 -6.27 -39.66
CA ASP A 189 7.48 -6.22 -41.12
C ASP A 189 8.72 -5.50 -41.59
#